data_875751c5f279d8cf5c7bc96636469c1d
#
_entry.id   875751c5f279d8cf5c7bc96636469c1d
#
_cell.length_a   1.000
_cell.length_b   1.000
_cell.length_c   1.000
_cell.angle_alpha   90.00
_cell.angle_beta   90.00
_cell.angle_gamma   90.00
#
_symmetry.space_group_name_H-M   'P 1'
#
loop_
_entity.id
_entity.type
_entity.pdbx_description
1 polymer ?
#
loop_
_entity_poly.entity_id
_entity_poly.type
_entity_poly.pdbx_seq_one_letter_code
_entity_poly.pdbx_strand_id
1 'polypeptide(L)'
;MVIAAKKAAAHEMILKLPDGYDTRVTAAGGRLSGGQIQRIGLARAMYGDPVVLVLDEPNSNLDNDGSEALNAAIRAMKAEGKCVLIMAHRPAAIKECDLLLMIENGARRAFGPKDEVLREIVKNHQEITGPGGPGGVA
;
A
#
# COMPACT_ATOMS: atom_id res chain seq x y z
N MET A 1 -6.52 20.02 -6.97
CA MET A 1 -7.25 18.77 -7.28
C MET A 1 -6.59 18.00 -8.43
N VAL A 2 -6.50 18.56 -9.65
CA VAL A 2 -5.93 17.89 -10.85
C VAL A 2 -4.51 17.32 -10.61
N ILE A 3 -3.62 18.09 -9.96
CA ILE A 3 -2.25 17.65 -9.65
C ILE A 3 -2.25 16.39 -8.80
N ALA A 4 -3.05 16.35 -7.74
CA ALA A 4 -3.16 15.16 -6.87
C ALA A 4 -3.74 13.95 -7.62
N ALA A 5 -4.74 14.17 -8.48
CA ALA A 5 -5.31 13.12 -9.31
C ALA A 5 -4.29 12.56 -10.34
N LYS A 6 -3.42 13.40 -10.91
CA LYS A 6 -2.32 12.96 -11.78
C LYS A 6 -1.28 12.15 -11.00
N LYS A 7 -0.87 12.61 -9.82
CA LYS A 7 0.06 11.86 -8.94
C LYS A 7 -0.50 10.47 -8.56
N ALA A 8 -1.80 10.34 -8.41
CA ALA A 8 -2.48 9.07 -8.07
C ALA A 8 -2.94 8.25 -9.28
N ALA A 9 -2.57 8.63 -10.51
CA ALA A 9 -3.04 8.06 -11.78
C ALA A 9 -4.58 7.95 -11.88
N ALA A 10 -5.29 8.89 -11.25
CA ALA A 10 -6.74 8.97 -11.27
C ALA A 10 -7.28 9.96 -12.32
N HIS A 11 -6.46 10.87 -12.84
CA HIS A 11 -6.88 11.97 -13.71
C HIS A 11 -7.61 11.48 -14.97
N GLU A 12 -6.97 10.65 -15.76
CA GLU A 12 -7.53 10.14 -17.02
C GLU A 12 -8.78 9.29 -16.79
N MET A 13 -8.82 8.57 -15.68
CA MET A 13 -9.98 7.79 -15.28
C MET A 13 -11.15 8.71 -14.90
N ILE A 14 -10.90 9.79 -14.16
CA ILE A 14 -11.92 10.77 -13.78
C ILE A 14 -12.48 11.48 -15.02
N LEU A 15 -11.65 11.84 -16.00
CA LEU A 15 -12.12 12.47 -17.25
C LEU A 15 -13.05 11.58 -18.09
N LYS A 16 -12.98 10.25 -17.91
CA LYS A 16 -13.87 9.30 -18.60
C LYS A 16 -15.22 9.12 -17.90
N LEU A 17 -15.41 9.68 -16.70
CA LEU A 17 -16.71 9.68 -16.02
C LEU A 17 -17.67 10.64 -16.71
N PRO A 18 -19.01 10.39 -16.64
CA PRO A 18 -20.00 11.19 -17.36
C PRO A 18 -19.88 12.70 -17.15
N ASP A 19 -19.61 13.13 -15.91
CA ASP A 19 -19.46 14.53 -15.53
C ASP A 19 -18.02 14.88 -15.11
N GLY A 20 -17.04 14.04 -15.47
CA GLY A 20 -15.63 14.23 -15.12
C GLY A 20 -15.44 14.43 -13.61
N TYR A 21 -14.80 15.55 -13.22
CA TYR A 21 -14.57 15.90 -11.81
C TYR A 21 -15.83 16.30 -11.05
N ASP A 22 -16.93 16.63 -11.73
CA ASP A 22 -18.20 16.98 -11.13
C ASP A 22 -19.11 15.76 -10.90
N THR A 23 -18.62 14.56 -11.29
CA THR A 23 -19.33 13.30 -11.07
C THR A 23 -19.58 13.07 -9.58
N ARG A 24 -20.86 12.95 -9.20
CA ARG A 24 -21.23 12.61 -7.83
C ARG A 24 -20.95 11.15 -7.51
N VAL A 25 -20.07 10.92 -6.56
CA VAL A 25 -19.77 9.59 -6.01
C VAL A 25 -20.62 9.39 -4.76
N THR A 26 -21.54 8.45 -4.78
CA THR A 26 -22.35 8.08 -3.61
C THR A 26 -21.59 7.13 -2.70
N ALA A 27 -21.97 7.07 -1.41
CA ALA A 27 -21.37 6.17 -0.43
C ALA A 27 -21.45 4.68 -0.83
N ALA A 28 -22.43 4.31 -1.66
CA ALA A 28 -22.57 2.98 -2.23
C ALA A 28 -21.67 2.73 -3.45
N GLY A 29 -20.84 3.71 -3.86
CA GLY A 29 -19.90 3.56 -4.99
C GLY A 29 -20.54 3.37 -6.35
N GLY A 30 -21.82 3.55 -6.52
CA GLY A 30 -22.77 3.04 -7.52
C GLY A 30 -22.40 2.97 -9.00
N ARG A 31 -21.21 3.43 -9.42
CA ARG A 31 -20.68 3.33 -10.79
C ARG A 31 -19.16 3.14 -10.87
N LEU A 32 -18.46 3.17 -9.73
CA LEU A 32 -17.01 3.05 -9.71
C LEU A 32 -16.58 1.66 -9.24
N SER A 33 -15.55 1.10 -9.89
CA SER A 33 -14.89 -0.11 -9.41
C SER A 33 -14.12 0.13 -8.12
N GLY A 34 -13.82 -0.92 -7.35
CA GLY A 34 -13.01 -0.81 -6.14
C GLY A 34 -11.64 -0.15 -6.38
N GLY A 35 -10.98 -0.48 -7.50
CA GLY A 35 -9.72 0.15 -7.90
C GLY A 35 -9.86 1.63 -8.26
N GLN A 36 -10.98 2.03 -8.88
CA GLN A 36 -11.26 3.45 -9.15
C GLN A 36 -11.47 4.24 -7.85
N ILE A 37 -12.21 3.67 -6.90
CA ILE A 37 -12.42 4.28 -5.57
C ILE A 37 -11.08 4.42 -4.85
N GLN A 38 -10.22 3.41 -4.88
CA GLN A 38 -8.90 3.48 -4.26
C GLN A 38 -7.99 4.56 -4.88
N ARG A 39 -7.96 4.69 -6.21
CA ARG A 39 -7.19 5.76 -6.88
C ARG A 39 -7.70 7.15 -6.52
N ILE A 40 -9.01 7.34 -6.42
CA ILE A 40 -9.62 8.61 -5.94
C ILE A 40 -9.26 8.84 -4.47
N GLY A 41 -9.32 7.81 -3.63
CA GLY A 41 -8.89 7.87 -2.23
C GLY A 41 -7.43 8.29 -2.09
N LEU A 42 -6.54 7.72 -2.90
CA LEU A 42 -5.12 8.11 -2.95
C LEU A 42 -4.96 9.57 -3.39
N ALA A 43 -5.68 10.00 -4.45
CA ALA A 43 -5.65 11.39 -4.91
C ALA A 43 -6.11 12.37 -3.82
N ARG A 44 -7.14 11.99 -3.07
CA ARG A 44 -7.63 12.77 -1.93
C ARG A 44 -6.57 12.87 -0.82
N ALA A 45 -5.90 11.76 -0.49
CA ALA A 45 -4.86 11.74 0.53
C ALA A 45 -3.62 12.58 0.12
N MET A 46 -3.33 12.66 -1.18
CA MET A 46 -2.23 13.47 -1.73
C MET A 46 -2.60 14.93 -2.00
N TYR A 47 -3.86 15.32 -1.77
CA TYR A 47 -4.29 16.71 -1.93
C TYR A 47 -3.67 17.60 -0.85
N GLY A 48 -3.20 18.79 -1.25
CA GLY A 48 -2.54 19.70 -0.33
C GLY A 48 -1.06 19.41 -0.09
N ASP A 49 -0.50 18.46 -0.84
CA ASP A 49 0.92 18.12 -0.83
C ASP A 49 1.45 17.70 0.57
N PRO A 50 0.88 16.64 1.17
CA PRO A 50 1.21 16.24 2.54
C PRO A 50 2.68 15.84 2.68
N VAL A 51 3.27 16.10 3.85
CA VAL A 51 4.61 15.66 4.23
C VAL A 51 4.62 14.19 4.66
N VAL A 52 3.51 13.73 5.24
CA VAL A 52 3.30 12.35 5.68
C VAL A 52 2.05 11.79 5.01
N LEU A 53 2.18 10.66 4.36
CA LEU A 53 1.07 9.89 3.78
C LEU A 53 0.90 8.58 4.54
N VAL A 54 -0.31 8.33 5.03
CA VAL A 54 -0.67 7.08 5.72
C VAL A 54 -1.64 6.30 4.85
N LEU A 55 -1.30 5.05 4.54
CA LEU A 55 -2.05 4.16 3.68
C LEU A 55 -2.38 2.87 4.42
N ASP A 56 -3.66 2.53 4.48
CA ASP A 56 -4.14 1.27 5.04
C ASP A 56 -4.62 0.36 3.91
N GLU A 57 -3.99 -0.82 3.78
CA GLU A 57 -4.27 -1.82 2.75
C GLU A 57 -4.41 -1.24 1.32
N PRO A 58 -3.48 -0.40 0.85
CA PRO A 58 -3.67 0.38 -0.36
C PRO A 58 -3.73 -0.46 -1.65
N ASN A 59 -3.36 -1.75 -1.61
CA ASN A 59 -3.35 -2.66 -2.77
C ASN A 59 -4.55 -3.62 -2.79
N SER A 60 -5.50 -3.53 -1.86
CA SER A 60 -6.52 -4.57 -1.66
C SER A 60 -7.42 -4.80 -2.88
N ASN A 61 -7.73 -3.75 -3.65
CA ASN A 61 -8.64 -3.79 -4.80
C ASN A 61 -8.01 -3.27 -6.11
N LEU A 62 -6.69 -3.14 -6.16
CA LEU A 62 -6.00 -2.67 -7.35
C LEU A 62 -5.67 -3.83 -8.29
N ASP A 63 -5.83 -3.59 -9.59
CA ASP A 63 -5.24 -4.36 -10.66
C ASP A 63 -3.72 -4.06 -10.79
N ASN A 64 -3.06 -4.68 -11.76
CA ASN A 64 -1.63 -4.46 -11.98
C ASN A 64 -1.30 -2.99 -12.27
N ASP A 65 -2.11 -2.33 -13.10
CA ASP A 65 -1.92 -0.92 -13.48
C ASP A 65 -2.12 0.00 -12.27
N GLY A 66 -3.12 -0.29 -11.45
CA GLY A 66 -3.37 0.44 -10.21
C GLY A 66 -2.27 0.26 -9.18
N SER A 67 -1.73 -0.95 -9.07
CA SER A 67 -0.61 -1.25 -8.18
C SER A 67 0.67 -0.54 -8.62
N GLU A 68 0.96 -0.49 -9.92
CA GLU A 68 2.12 0.25 -10.42
C GLU A 68 1.94 1.77 -10.26
N ALA A 69 0.73 2.29 -10.46
CA ALA A 69 0.43 3.70 -10.20
C ALA A 69 0.63 4.07 -8.71
N LEU A 70 0.21 3.21 -7.79
CA LEU A 70 0.46 3.37 -6.35
C LEU A 70 1.96 3.37 -6.04
N ASN A 71 2.70 2.40 -6.58
CA ASN A 71 4.14 2.31 -6.39
C ASN A 71 4.87 3.55 -6.94
N ALA A 72 4.46 4.05 -8.12
CA ALA A 72 5.00 5.28 -8.69
C ALA A 72 4.72 6.50 -7.80
N ALA A 73 3.53 6.61 -7.22
CA ALA A 73 3.19 7.68 -6.29
C ALA A 73 4.04 7.62 -5.01
N ILE A 74 4.26 6.42 -4.46
CA ILE A 74 5.13 6.22 -3.29
C ILE A 74 6.56 6.64 -3.61
N ARG A 75 7.12 6.19 -4.76
CA ARG A 75 8.47 6.58 -5.20
C ARG A 75 8.61 8.09 -5.36
N ALA A 76 7.61 8.75 -5.95
CA ALA A 76 7.61 10.20 -6.13
C ALA A 76 7.64 10.95 -4.79
N MET A 77 6.83 10.54 -3.83
CA MET A 77 6.83 11.13 -2.49
C MET A 77 8.16 10.93 -1.76
N LYS A 78 8.75 9.73 -1.86
CA LYS A 78 10.08 9.45 -1.30
C LYS A 78 11.16 10.33 -1.93
N ALA A 79 11.13 10.52 -3.26
CA ALA A 79 12.07 11.39 -3.97
C ALA A 79 11.94 12.87 -3.55
N GLU A 80 10.74 13.30 -3.13
CA GLU A 80 10.49 14.62 -2.56
C GLU A 80 10.88 14.72 -1.06
N GLY A 81 11.49 13.67 -0.47
CA GLY A 81 11.88 13.64 0.95
C GLY A 81 10.70 13.50 1.92
N LYS A 82 9.55 13.04 1.46
CA LYS A 82 8.34 12.86 2.25
C LYS A 82 8.28 11.47 2.88
N CYS A 83 7.51 11.33 3.95
CA CYS A 83 7.31 10.07 4.65
C CYS A 83 6.04 9.35 4.14
N VAL A 84 6.15 8.04 3.89
CA VAL A 84 5.00 7.19 3.57
C VAL A 84 4.95 6.04 4.56
N LEU A 85 3.84 5.93 5.29
CA LEU A 85 3.55 4.85 6.21
C LEU A 85 2.50 3.94 5.59
N ILE A 86 2.81 2.66 5.44
CA ILE A 86 1.93 1.68 4.81
C ILE A 86 1.62 0.58 5.83
N MET A 87 0.35 0.35 6.10
CA MET A 87 -0.13 -0.82 6.81
C MET A 87 -0.61 -1.84 5.78
N ALA A 88 -0.02 -3.04 5.79
CA ALA A 88 -0.37 -4.09 4.85
C ALA A 88 0.05 -5.47 5.36
N HIS A 89 -0.64 -6.50 4.88
CA HIS A 89 -0.29 -7.90 5.13
C HIS A 89 0.10 -8.66 3.85
N ARG A 90 0.14 -7.97 2.70
CA ARG A 90 0.52 -8.56 1.41
C ARG A 90 1.95 -8.16 1.01
N PRO A 91 2.79 -9.11 0.56
CA PRO A 91 4.17 -8.80 0.14
C PRO A 91 4.28 -7.72 -0.95
N ALA A 92 3.31 -7.65 -1.87
CA ALA A 92 3.30 -6.65 -2.94
C ALA A 92 3.24 -5.20 -2.43
N ALA A 93 2.63 -4.97 -1.26
CA ALA A 93 2.47 -3.64 -0.70
C ALA A 93 3.77 -3.06 -0.12
N ILE A 94 4.73 -3.93 0.24
CA ILE A 94 6.01 -3.52 0.84
C ILE A 94 7.14 -3.34 -0.18
N LYS A 95 6.84 -3.47 -1.47
CA LYS A 95 7.85 -3.41 -2.54
C LYS A 95 8.70 -2.13 -2.46
N GLU A 96 8.06 -0.99 -2.27
CA GLU A 96 8.69 0.33 -2.25
C GLU A 96 9.10 0.81 -0.84
N CYS A 97 8.90 -0.02 0.20
CA CYS A 97 9.30 0.31 1.57
C CYS A 97 10.82 0.18 1.77
N ASP A 98 11.40 1.06 2.57
CA ASP A 98 12.80 0.99 2.99
C ASP A 98 12.95 0.25 4.31
N LEU A 99 12.00 0.51 5.23
CA LEU A 99 11.97 -0.08 6.56
C LEU A 99 10.71 -0.92 6.73
N LEU A 100 10.80 -1.98 7.52
CA LEU A 100 9.66 -2.77 7.97
C LEU A 100 9.56 -2.77 9.48
N LEU A 101 8.34 -2.58 9.97
CA LEU A 101 7.93 -2.85 11.35
C LEU A 101 6.97 -4.03 11.34
N MET A 102 7.33 -5.10 12.02
CA MET A 102 6.49 -6.26 12.19
C MET A 102 5.89 -6.26 13.59
N ILE A 103 4.56 -6.35 13.66
CA ILE A 103 3.80 -6.41 14.91
C ILE A 103 3.11 -7.77 14.98
N GLU A 104 3.27 -8.46 16.10
CA GLU A 104 2.64 -9.74 16.38
C GLU A 104 2.11 -9.74 17.81
N ASN A 105 0.85 -10.11 17.99
CA ASN A 105 0.17 -10.11 19.30
C ASN A 105 0.30 -8.78 20.07
N GLY A 106 0.23 -7.65 19.36
CA GLY A 106 0.35 -6.30 19.94
C GLY A 106 1.77 -5.88 20.32
N ALA A 107 2.78 -6.71 20.08
CA ALA A 107 4.18 -6.40 20.38
C ALA A 107 5.02 -6.27 19.12
N ARG A 108 6.08 -5.44 19.18
CA ARG A 108 7.07 -5.35 18.11
C ARG A 108 7.86 -6.65 18.00
N ARG A 109 7.70 -7.35 16.89
CA ARG A 109 8.44 -8.58 16.57
C ARG A 109 9.81 -8.26 15.95
N ALA A 110 9.84 -7.40 14.94
CA ALA A 110 11.05 -6.95 14.27
C ALA A 110 10.90 -5.51 13.77
N PHE A 111 11.99 -4.79 13.64
CA PHE A 111 12.04 -3.47 13.01
C PHE A 111 13.43 -3.20 12.45
N GLY A 112 13.50 -2.77 11.20
CA GLY A 112 14.76 -2.46 10.55
C GLY A 112 14.64 -2.33 9.03
N PRO A 113 15.79 -2.30 8.32
CA PRO A 113 15.82 -2.35 6.87
C PRO A 113 15.01 -3.53 6.33
N LYS A 114 14.23 -3.27 5.29
CA LYS A 114 13.29 -4.26 4.71
C LYS A 114 13.96 -5.63 4.49
N ASP A 115 15.10 -5.64 3.83
CA ASP A 115 15.77 -6.89 3.44
C ASP A 115 16.31 -7.68 4.64
N GLU A 116 16.68 -7.01 5.71
CA GLU A 116 17.14 -7.64 6.95
C GLU A 116 15.96 -8.30 7.68
N VAL A 117 14.87 -7.55 7.85
CA VAL A 117 13.66 -8.08 8.50
C VAL A 117 13.09 -9.26 7.72
N LEU A 118 13.03 -9.18 6.39
CA LEU A 118 12.56 -10.30 5.56
C LEU A 118 13.44 -11.54 5.69
N ARG A 119 14.77 -11.40 5.73
CA ARG A 119 15.69 -12.53 5.94
C ARG A 119 15.49 -13.18 7.31
N GLU A 120 15.29 -12.38 8.35
CA GLU A 120 15.03 -12.89 9.70
C GLU A 120 13.75 -13.72 9.76
N ILE A 121 12.67 -13.23 9.13
CA ILE A 121 11.40 -13.95 9.06
C ILE A 121 11.56 -15.31 8.36
N VAL A 122 12.26 -15.35 7.22
CA VAL A 122 12.47 -16.57 6.45
C VAL A 122 13.28 -17.60 7.25
N LYS A 123 14.35 -17.17 7.94
CA LYS A 123 15.16 -18.06 8.80
C LYS A 123 14.32 -18.65 9.93
N ASN A 124 13.58 -17.83 10.66
CA ASN A 124 12.74 -18.29 11.76
C ASN A 124 11.65 -19.26 11.27
N HIS A 125 11.10 -19.06 10.06
CA HIS A 125 10.11 -19.97 9.49
C HIS A 125 10.72 -21.33 9.12
N GLN A 126 11.93 -21.36 8.60
CA GLN A 126 12.66 -22.61 8.29
C GLN A 126 13.05 -23.38 9.56
N GLU A 127 13.41 -22.72 10.65
CA GLU A 127 13.72 -23.34 11.93
C GLU A 127 12.47 -24.00 12.59
N ILE A 128 11.28 -23.41 12.40
CA ILE A 128 10.02 -23.94 12.94
C ILE A 128 9.48 -25.10 12.09
N THR A 129 9.72 -25.09 10.77
CA THR A 129 9.20 -26.10 9.83
C THR A 129 10.23 -27.16 9.41
N GLY A 130 11.48 -27.06 9.89
CA GLY A 130 12.52 -28.04 9.64
C GLY A 130 12.26 -29.39 10.35
N PRO A 131 12.82 -30.51 9.85
CA PRO A 131 12.58 -31.88 10.35
C PRO A 131 13.11 -32.17 11.76
N GLY A 132 13.29 -31.15 12.61
CA GLY A 132 13.76 -31.22 13.99
C GLY A 132 12.89 -30.47 15.00
N GLY A 133 11.68 -30.07 14.67
CA GLY A 133 10.76 -29.41 15.62
C GLY A 133 10.29 -30.38 16.74
N PRO A 134 10.12 -29.91 18.01
CA PRO A 134 9.74 -30.76 19.15
C PRO A 134 8.27 -31.18 19.03
N GLY A 135 8.02 -32.34 18.44
CA GLY A 135 6.67 -32.89 18.22
C GLY A 135 6.64 -34.35 17.81
N GLY A 136 7.72 -35.09 18.01
CA GLY A 136 7.73 -36.55 17.88
C GLY A 136 7.75 -37.18 19.25
N VAL A 137 6.59 -37.34 19.86
CA VAL A 137 6.42 -38.31 20.96
C VAL A 137 5.70 -39.50 20.38
N ALA A 138 6.37 -40.63 20.51
CA ALA A 138 5.94 -41.96 20.17
C ALA A 138 4.59 -42.34 20.84
#